data_361689c3b0448d19a40902676938ea46
#
_entry.id   361689c3b0448d19a40902676938ea46
#
_cell.length_a   1.000
_cell.length_b   1.000
_cell.length_c   1.000
_cell.angle_alpha   90.00
_cell.angle_beta   90.00
_cell.angle_gamma   90.00
#
_symmetry.space_group_name_H-M   'P 1'
#
loop_
_entity.id
_entity.type
_entity.pdbx_description
1 polymer ?
#
loop_
_entity_poly.entity_id
_entity_poly.type
_entity_poly.pdbx_seq_one_letter_code
_entity_poly.pdbx_strand_id
1 'polypeptide(L)'
;MAISTYKVYLMHKASASSDYVKLVDIKSFPDLGGTPEMLETTTLSDPMQTFIAGIQTLDTSGMQFTCNYTKTDFTTLKALEGEDHDFAVWFGATTSQGVDTPTGADGKFEFKGSLSVFPNGGGVNEVVNMTVSIAPSTKITVGS
;
A
#
# COMPACT_ATOMS: atom_id res chain seq x y z
N MET A 1 -13.79 0.25 17.32
CA MET A 1 -13.36 -1.15 17.53
C MET A 1 -12.08 -1.41 16.75
N ALA A 2 -11.10 -2.06 17.36
CA ALA A 2 -9.85 -2.38 16.69
C ALA A 2 -10.05 -3.57 15.74
N ILE A 3 -9.29 -3.56 14.63
CA ILE A 3 -9.29 -4.68 13.70
C ILE A 3 -7.91 -5.34 13.69
N SER A 4 -7.89 -6.61 13.29
CA SER A 4 -6.66 -7.40 13.17
C SER A 4 -6.01 -7.17 11.81
N THR A 5 -4.71 -7.46 11.70
CA THR A 5 -4.03 -7.50 10.40
C THR A 5 -4.42 -8.71 9.56
N TYR A 6 -5.24 -9.61 10.10
CA TYR A 6 -5.82 -10.69 9.33
C TYR A 6 -6.84 -10.11 8.35
N LYS A 7 -6.88 -10.66 7.14
CA LYS A 7 -7.78 -10.22 6.06
C LYS A 7 -7.45 -8.81 5.54
N VAL A 8 -6.15 -8.52 5.42
CA VAL A 8 -5.65 -7.34 4.72
C VAL A 8 -5.11 -7.77 3.36
N TYR A 9 -5.54 -7.09 2.31
CA TYR A 9 -5.22 -7.49 0.94
C TYR A 9 -4.67 -6.33 0.13
N LEU A 10 -3.69 -6.63 -0.72
CA LEU A 10 -3.22 -5.70 -1.74
C LEU A 10 -4.05 -5.96 -3.00
N MET A 11 -4.79 -4.95 -3.44
CA MET A 11 -5.70 -5.04 -4.57
C MET A 11 -5.15 -4.26 -5.76
N HIS A 12 -5.60 -4.62 -6.94
CA HIS A 12 -5.13 -4.05 -8.18
C HIS A 12 -6.26 -4.01 -9.20
N LYS A 13 -6.24 -3.00 -10.05
CA LYS A 13 -7.20 -2.82 -11.14
C LYS A 13 -6.47 -2.88 -12.48
N ALA A 14 -6.92 -3.73 -13.37
CA ALA A 14 -6.27 -3.87 -14.68
C ALA A 14 -6.51 -2.66 -15.59
N SER A 15 -7.66 -1.99 -15.44
CA SER A 15 -7.99 -0.78 -16.18
C SER A 15 -8.95 0.06 -15.35
N ALA A 16 -9.16 1.32 -15.78
CA ALA A 16 -10.05 2.23 -15.06
C ALA A 16 -11.51 1.73 -14.99
N SER A 17 -11.91 0.89 -15.93
CA SER A 17 -13.27 0.34 -15.97
C SER A 17 -13.39 -1.03 -15.31
N SER A 18 -12.29 -1.59 -14.83
CA SER A 18 -12.29 -2.91 -14.19
C SER A 18 -12.51 -2.78 -12.67
N ASP A 19 -12.96 -3.88 -12.07
CA ASP A 19 -13.04 -3.96 -10.61
C ASP A 19 -11.68 -4.32 -10.03
N TYR A 20 -11.48 -3.97 -8.76
CA TYR A 20 -10.30 -4.39 -8.03
C TYR A 20 -10.31 -5.89 -7.79
N VAL A 21 -9.15 -6.52 -7.98
CA VAL A 21 -8.95 -7.94 -7.68
C VAL A 21 -7.71 -8.08 -6.82
N LYS A 22 -7.62 -9.16 -6.08
CA LYS A 22 -6.45 -9.43 -5.23
C LYS A 22 -5.23 -9.63 -6.13
N LEU A 23 -4.17 -8.85 -5.87
CA LEU A 23 -2.94 -8.93 -6.64
C LEU A 23 -2.05 -10.06 -6.12
N VAL A 24 -1.81 -10.07 -4.82
CA VAL A 24 -0.92 -11.04 -4.19
C VAL A 24 -1.20 -11.06 -2.69
N ASP A 25 -0.93 -12.20 -2.04
CA ASP A 25 -1.02 -12.29 -0.59
C ASP A 25 0.19 -11.62 0.03
N ILE A 26 -0.05 -10.69 0.96
CA ILE A 26 1.01 -9.93 1.60
C ILE A 26 1.21 -10.38 3.04
N LYS A 27 2.47 -10.29 3.49
CA LYS A 27 2.84 -10.60 4.87
C LYS A 27 2.88 -9.35 5.73
N SER A 28 3.17 -8.21 5.12
CA SER A 28 3.21 -6.92 5.81
C SER A 28 2.88 -5.81 4.83
N PHE A 29 2.44 -4.69 5.36
CA PHE A 29 2.14 -3.51 4.56
C PHE A 29 2.74 -2.27 5.24
N PRO A 30 3.02 -1.22 4.46
CA PRO A 30 3.61 0.01 4.99
C PRO A 30 2.55 0.94 5.56
N ASP A 31 2.98 2.03 6.15
CA ASP A 31 2.08 3.12 6.52
C ASP A 31 1.37 3.66 5.29
N LEU A 32 0.07 3.88 5.43
CA LEU A 32 -0.77 4.35 4.32
C LEU A 32 -1.00 5.85 4.44
N GLY A 33 0.06 6.60 4.25
CA GLY A 33 0.03 8.04 4.32
C GLY A 33 1.14 8.59 5.20
N GLY A 34 1.13 9.88 5.42
CA GLY A 34 2.10 10.55 6.27
C GLY A 34 1.56 11.90 6.70
N THR A 35 2.30 12.56 7.58
CA THR A 35 1.92 13.89 8.02
C THR A 35 2.57 14.94 7.13
N PRO A 36 1.87 16.05 6.84
CA PRO A 36 2.49 17.15 6.10
C PRO A 36 3.64 17.76 6.89
N GLU A 37 4.62 18.27 6.17
CA GLU A 37 5.67 19.08 6.78
C GLU A 37 5.05 20.33 7.39
N MET A 38 5.49 20.71 8.57
CA MET A 38 4.99 21.91 9.25
C MET A 38 5.90 23.08 8.92
N LEU A 39 5.30 24.13 8.39
CA LEU A 39 6.01 25.36 8.06
C LEU A 39 5.70 26.42 9.11
N GLU A 40 6.75 26.96 9.73
CA GLU A 40 6.56 27.94 10.80
C GLU A 40 6.12 29.28 10.25
N THR A 41 5.09 29.84 10.85
CA THR A 41 4.54 31.16 10.48
C THR A 41 4.65 32.17 11.62
N THR A 42 5.39 31.82 12.69
CA THR A 42 5.53 32.65 13.88
C THR A 42 6.17 34.01 13.55
N THR A 43 5.62 35.08 14.09
CA THR A 43 6.22 36.43 14.01
C THR A 43 6.61 36.91 15.40
N LEU A 44 7.36 38.01 15.45
CA LEU A 44 7.83 38.57 16.73
C LEU A 44 6.69 39.07 17.62
N SER A 45 5.50 39.27 17.06
CA SER A 45 4.34 39.69 17.85
C SER A 45 3.51 38.52 18.35
N ASP A 46 3.86 37.29 18.01
CA ASP A 46 3.10 36.12 18.41
C ASP A 46 3.52 35.63 19.79
N PRO A 47 2.58 35.32 20.68
CA PRO A 47 2.91 34.81 22.03
C PRO A 47 3.32 33.34 22.03
N MET A 48 3.08 32.61 20.92
CA MET A 48 3.45 31.19 20.78
C MET A 48 3.78 30.91 19.32
N GLN A 49 4.46 29.78 19.09
CA GLN A 49 4.80 29.35 17.75
C GLN A 49 3.54 28.89 17.01
N THR A 50 3.43 29.30 15.76
CA THR A 50 2.33 28.91 14.87
C THR A 50 2.87 28.26 13.60
N PHE A 51 2.13 27.32 13.03
CA PHE A 51 2.55 26.53 11.88
C PHE A 51 1.42 26.38 10.88
N ILE A 52 1.78 26.21 9.61
CA ILE A 52 0.85 25.77 8.58
C ILE A 52 1.34 24.46 7.99
N ALA A 53 0.43 23.70 7.42
CA ALA A 53 0.76 22.43 6.79
C ALA A 53 1.41 22.68 5.43
N GLY A 54 2.53 21.99 5.18
CA GLY A 54 3.20 22.03 3.88
C GLY A 54 2.85 20.82 3.05
N ILE A 55 3.82 20.36 2.25
CA ILE A 55 3.64 19.19 1.39
C ILE A 55 3.66 17.93 2.23
N GLN A 56 2.71 17.04 2.00
CA GLN A 56 2.69 15.72 2.62
C GLN A 56 3.74 14.84 1.94
N THR A 57 4.61 14.23 2.74
CA THR A 57 5.66 13.36 2.23
C THR A 57 5.43 11.92 2.67
N LEU A 58 5.82 10.99 1.82
CA LEU A 58 5.87 9.57 2.13
C LEU A 58 7.33 9.17 2.32
N ASP A 59 7.53 7.95 2.81
CA ASP A 59 8.87 7.39 2.94
C ASP A 59 9.58 7.42 1.59
N THR A 60 10.87 7.78 1.58
CA THR A 60 11.66 7.88 0.36
C THR A 60 11.80 6.56 -0.38
N SER A 61 11.65 5.43 0.30
CA SER A 61 11.68 4.11 -0.32
C SER A 61 10.34 3.73 -0.96
N GLY A 62 9.32 4.60 -0.85
CA GLY A 62 8.00 4.32 -1.37
C GLY A 62 7.21 3.40 -0.46
N MET A 63 6.14 2.84 -0.99
CA MET A 63 5.30 1.90 -0.25
C MET A 63 5.78 0.49 -0.53
N GLN A 64 6.27 -0.21 0.50
CA GLN A 64 6.83 -1.54 0.36
C GLN A 64 5.96 -2.58 1.05
N PHE A 65 5.65 -3.63 0.32
CA PHE A 65 4.88 -4.77 0.80
C PHE A 65 5.77 -6.00 0.76
N THR A 66 5.73 -6.81 1.80
CA THR A 66 6.49 -8.06 1.85
C THR A 66 5.55 -9.22 1.55
N CYS A 67 5.99 -10.11 0.67
CA CYS A 67 5.20 -11.26 0.21
C CYS A 67 6.05 -12.51 0.19
N ASN A 68 5.42 -13.67 0.25
CA ASN A 68 6.11 -14.92 -0.03
C ASN A 68 6.42 -15.00 -1.52
N TYR A 69 7.62 -15.44 -1.86
CA TYR A 69 8.01 -15.57 -3.26
C TYR A 69 7.40 -16.83 -3.86
N THR A 70 6.75 -16.67 -5.01
CA THR A 70 6.40 -17.76 -5.91
C THR A 70 6.70 -17.31 -7.33
N LYS A 71 7.07 -18.24 -8.20
CA LYS A 71 7.40 -17.91 -9.57
C LYS A 71 6.21 -17.28 -10.30
N THR A 72 5.01 -17.80 -10.07
CA THR A 72 3.79 -17.32 -10.72
C THR A 72 3.50 -15.87 -10.31
N ASP A 73 3.51 -15.60 -9.00
CA ASP A 73 3.23 -14.24 -8.50
C ASP A 73 4.31 -13.25 -8.95
N PHE A 74 5.58 -13.67 -8.90
CA PHE A 74 6.68 -12.81 -9.33
C PHE A 74 6.55 -12.45 -10.81
N THR A 75 6.22 -13.40 -11.66
CA THR A 75 6.05 -13.14 -13.09
C THR A 75 4.89 -12.19 -13.36
N THR A 76 3.77 -12.37 -12.65
CA THR A 76 2.61 -11.50 -12.77
C THR A 76 2.95 -10.07 -12.37
N LEU A 77 3.64 -9.91 -11.24
CA LEU A 77 4.01 -8.58 -10.75
C LEU A 77 5.05 -7.91 -11.65
N LYS A 78 6.00 -8.69 -12.15
CA LYS A 78 7.05 -8.16 -13.04
C LYS A 78 6.47 -7.61 -14.33
N ALA A 79 5.39 -8.20 -14.82
CA ALA A 79 4.71 -7.75 -16.02
C ALA A 79 4.03 -6.39 -15.83
N LEU A 80 3.77 -5.99 -14.59
CA LEU A 80 3.14 -4.71 -14.29
C LEU A 80 4.14 -3.56 -14.14
N GLU A 81 5.43 -3.86 -14.10
CA GLU A 81 6.45 -2.82 -13.96
C GLU A 81 6.50 -1.89 -15.18
N GLY A 82 6.89 -0.64 -14.95
CA GLY A 82 7.11 0.32 -16.01
C GLY A 82 5.94 1.22 -16.33
N GLU A 83 4.77 0.97 -15.76
CA GLU A 83 3.56 1.77 -15.99
C GLU A 83 2.85 2.02 -14.68
N ASP A 84 2.08 3.12 -14.64
CA ASP A 84 1.22 3.41 -13.51
C ASP A 84 -0.03 2.52 -13.56
N HIS A 85 -0.38 1.98 -12.39
CA HIS A 85 -1.59 1.18 -12.24
C HIS A 85 -2.35 1.62 -11.00
N ASP A 86 -3.63 1.27 -10.93
CA ASP A 86 -4.45 1.53 -9.76
C ASP A 86 -4.26 0.40 -8.75
N PHE A 87 -3.89 0.77 -7.52
CA PHE A 87 -3.70 -0.16 -6.42
C PHE A 87 -4.55 0.26 -5.24
N ALA A 88 -4.83 -0.69 -4.37
CA ALA A 88 -5.55 -0.41 -3.14
C ALA A 88 -5.14 -1.40 -2.05
N VAL A 89 -5.26 -0.98 -0.81
CA VAL A 89 -5.14 -1.87 0.35
C VAL A 89 -6.53 -1.94 0.97
N TRP A 90 -7.08 -3.14 1.04
CA TRP A 90 -8.43 -3.39 1.55
C TRP A 90 -8.34 -4.13 2.88
N PHE A 91 -9.10 -3.65 3.85
CA PHE A 91 -9.24 -4.29 5.14
C PHE A 91 -10.61 -4.96 5.21
N GLY A 92 -10.61 -6.27 5.48
CA GLY A 92 -11.83 -7.03 5.64
C GLY A 92 -12.15 -7.92 4.46
N ALA A 93 -12.83 -9.02 4.77
CA ALA A 93 -13.25 -10.01 3.78
C ALA A 93 -14.44 -10.79 4.32
N THR A 94 -15.20 -11.42 3.41
CA THR A 94 -16.22 -12.39 3.78
C THR A 94 -15.66 -13.79 3.58
N THR A 95 -16.00 -14.71 4.48
CA THR A 95 -15.58 -16.10 4.38
C THR A 95 -16.80 -16.94 4.03
N SER A 96 -16.68 -17.75 2.98
CA SER A 96 -17.73 -18.66 2.56
C SER A 96 -17.07 -19.98 2.16
N GLN A 97 -17.52 -21.07 2.76
CA GLN A 97 -17.01 -22.42 2.49
C GLN A 97 -15.47 -22.50 2.59
N GLY A 98 -14.91 -21.80 3.59
CA GLY A 98 -13.48 -21.79 3.83
C GLY A 98 -12.66 -20.89 2.89
N VAL A 99 -13.32 -20.14 2.03
CA VAL A 99 -12.65 -19.22 1.08
C VAL A 99 -12.94 -17.79 1.49
N ASP A 100 -11.87 -17.00 1.66
CA ASP A 100 -11.97 -15.58 1.98
C ASP A 100 -12.05 -14.77 0.68
N THR A 101 -13.05 -13.88 0.61
CA THR A 101 -13.21 -12.97 -0.52
C THR A 101 -13.03 -11.53 -0.02
N PRO A 102 -12.04 -10.78 -0.53
CA PRO A 102 -11.83 -9.41 -0.09
C PRO A 102 -13.05 -8.53 -0.36
N THR A 103 -13.48 -7.78 0.64
CA THR A 103 -14.62 -6.86 0.52
C THR A 103 -14.27 -5.43 0.83
N GLY A 104 -13.21 -5.21 1.63
CA GLY A 104 -12.85 -3.88 2.08
C GLY A 104 -13.86 -3.28 3.04
N ALA A 105 -14.65 -4.13 3.74
CA ALA A 105 -15.70 -3.64 4.63
C ALA A 105 -15.16 -2.80 5.79
N ASP A 106 -13.93 -3.07 6.22
CA ASP A 106 -13.29 -2.35 7.32
C ASP A 106 -12.43 -1.18 6.85
N GLY A 107 -12.34 -0.94 5.56
CA GLY A 107 -11.63 0.19 4.98
C GLY A 107 -10.99 -0.14 3.66
N LYS A 108 -10.95 0.85 2.77
CA LYS A 108 -10.30 0.76 1.46
C LYS A 108 -9.44 1.99 1.29
N PHE A 109 -8.15 1.79 0.98
CA PHE A 109 -7.22 2.88 0.75
C PHE A 109 -6.68 2.73 -0.67
N GLU A 110 -6.98 3.69 -1.52
CA GLU A 110 -6.73 3.61 -2.96
C GLU A 110 -5.69 4.64 -3.38
N PHE A 111 -4.82 4.23 -4.29
CA PHE A 111 -3.81 5.12 -4.85
C PHE A 111 -3.37 4.58 -6.20
N LYS A 112 -2.63 5.41 -6.93
CA LYS A 112 -2.08 5.05 -8.23
C LYS A 112 -0.57 5.18 -8.17
N GLY A 113 0.15 4.29 -8.82
CA GLY A 113 1.60 4.35 -8.80
C GLY A 113 2.27 3.33 -9.68
N SER A 114 3.59 3.35 -9.67
CA SER A 114 4.43 2.43 -10.42
C SER A 114 4.96 1.35 -9.49
N LEU A 115 4.87 0.10 -9.93
CA LEU A 115 5.26 -1.07 -9.15
C LEU A 115 6.65 -1.53 -9.54
N SER A 116 7.42 -1.97 -8.55
CA SER A 116 8.68 -2.68 -8.75
C SER A 116 8.69 -3.88 -7.82
N VAL A 117 9.20 -5.01 -8.28
CA VAL A 117 9.25 -6.22 -7.48
C VAL A 117 10.64 -6.86 -7.61
N PHE A 118 11.14 -7.37 -6.49
CA PHE A 118 12.42 -8.08 -6.47
C PHE A 118 12.41 -9.11 -5.35
N PRO A 119 13.15 -10.23 -5.53
CA PRO A 119 13.27 -11.21 -4.46
C PRO A 119 14.25 -10.70 -3.40
N ASN A 120 13.96 -11.02 -2.14
CA ASN A 120 14.83 -10.63 -1.03
C ASN A 120 15.92 -11.70 -0.82
N GLY A 121 17.06 -11.27 -0.29
CA GLY A 121 18.08 -12.20 0.18
C GLY A 121 17.56 -12.97 1.39
N GLY A 122 18.09 -14.18 1.59
CA GLY A 122 17.69 -15.01 2.72
C GLY A 122 18.85 -15.83 3.24
N GLY A 123 18.67 -16.40 4.41
CA GLY A 123 19.62 -17.27 5.07
C GLY A 123 19.18 -18.73 5.04
N VAL A 124 19.82 -19.54 5.85
CA VAL A 124 19.50 -20.95 5.99
C VAL A 124 18.18 -21.10 6.74
N ASN A 125 17.33 -22.01 6.26
CA ASN A 125 16.02 -22.32 6.88
C ASN A 125 15.06 -21.14 6.91
N GLU A 126 15.12 -20.27 5.91
CA GLU A 126 14.21 -19.14 5.77
C GLU A 126 13.33 -19.30 4.55
N VAL A 127 12.11 -18.78 4.65
CA VAL A 127 11.20 -18.71 3.51
C VAL A 127 11.71 -17.61 2.57
N VAL A 128 11.72 -17.88 1.27
CA VAL A 128 12.09 -16.84 0.30
C VAL A 128 10.96 -15.84 0.20
N ASN A 129 11.29 -14.59 0.44
CA ASN A 129 10.34 -13.49 0.36
C ASN A 129 10.65 -12.62 -0.84
N MET A 130 9.66 -11.84 -1.26
CA MET A 130 9.88 -10.79 -2.27
C MET A 130 9.29 -9.49 -1.75
N THR A 131 9.85 -8.38 -2.21
CA THR A 131 9.36 -7.05 -1.88
C THR A 131 8.68 -6.45 -3.09
N VAL A 132 7.43 -6.00 -2.89
CA VAL A 132 6.69 -5.22 -3.87
C VAL A 132 6.76 -3.77 -3.43
N SER A 133 7.40 -2.93 -4.24
CA SER A 133 7.54 -1.51 -3.94
C SER A 133 6.68 -0.72 -4.92
N ILE A 134 5.88 0.19 -4.42
CA ILE A 134 5.03 1.03 -5.25
C ILE A 134 5.37 2.48 -4.99
N ALA A 135 5.76 3.20 -6.05
CA ALA A 135 6.01 4.63 -5.98
C ALA A 135 4.70 5.35 -6.30
N PRO A 136 4.01 5.89 -5.28
CA PRO A 136 2.69 6.49 -5.53
C PRO A 136 2.81 7.76 -6.36
N SER A 137 1.96 7.88 -7.36
CA SER A 137 1.87 9.08 -8.20
C SER A 137 0.66 9.94 -7.84
N THR A 138 -0.21 9.42 -6.98
CA THR A 138 -1.36 10.16 -6.47
C THR A 138 -1.43 10.05 -4.97
N LYS A 139 -2.21 10.93 -4.36
CA LYS A 139 -2.56 10.86 -2.96
C LYS A 139 -3.30 9.56 -2.65
N ILE A 140 -3.11 9.05 -1.45
CA ILE A 140 -3.90 7.92 -0.99
C ILE A 140 -5.29 8.44 -0.61
N THR A 141 -6.32 7.84 -1.19
CA THR A 141 -7.70 8.24 -0.94
C THR A 141 -8.45 7.10 -0.27
N VAL A 142 -9.48 7.45 0.50
CA VAL A 142 -10.33 6.45 1.15
C VAL A 142 -11.44 6.07 0.18
N GLY A 143 -11.53 4.77 -0.12
CA GLY A 143 -12.57 4.25 -0.98
C GLY A 143 -13.90 4.08 -0.26
N SER A 144 -14.94 3.96 -1.02
CA SER A 144 -16.29 3.80 -0.48
C SER A 144 -16.69 2.34 -0.33
#